data_b60a4908db3a32aa405097b3bf0d610a
#
_entry.id   b60a4908db3a32aa405097b3bf0d610a
#
_cell.length_a   1.000
_cell.length_b   1.000
_cell.length_c   1.000
_cell.angle_alpha   90.00
_cell.angle_beta   90.00
_cell.angle_gamma   90.00
#
_symmetry.space_group_name_H-M   'P 1'
#
loop_
_entity.id
_entity.type
_entity.pdbx_description
1 polymer ?
#
loop_
_entity_poly.entity_id
_entity_poly.type
_entity_poly.pdbx_seq_one_letter_code
_entity_poly.pdbx_strand_id
1 'polypeptide(L)'
;AASDVYKRQHSGRTLLKTLISEADVLIENFKPGTMENWGLGPKDFADINPDLVYSRISGYGQTGPNSAKPGYASVTEAFSGFRYLNGFPSDVPVRPNLSLGDSVAGLHAAFGIALALLGKERKNSPGQVVDVALYESMFNLMEGVLPEFDGAREIRQPSGSTITGIVPTNTYLCRDGKHVVIGGNGDSIFKRLMLAINRQDLADDPELSSNPGRLIQEQLIDSAIAGWTSANSSEAVIETLERADVPVGPIYNIQDCTNDPHYQARGLFETVQTPSGDLKVPAILPKLDATPGTTKWAGGEVGKHNQEVYTEIGFSSDEIKNMETRGII
;
A
#
# COMPACT_ATOMS: atom_id res chain seq x y z
N ALA A 1 -18.72 -12.90 10.83
CA ALA A 1 -19.36 -12.45 12.09
C ALA A 1 -19.75 -13.64 12.98
N ALA A 2 -20.37 -14.70 12.46
CA ALA A 2 -20.73 -15.87 13.26
C ALA A 2 -19.50 -16.59 13.84
N SER A 3 -18.42 -16.69 13.08
CA SER A 3 -17.18 -17.34 13.51
C SER A 3 -16.52 -16.69 14.74
N ASP A 4 -16.71 -15.40 14.97
CA ASP A 4 -16.08 -14.68 16.09
C ASP A 4 -16.72 -15.02 17.45
N VAL A 5 -17.99 -15.39 17.47
CA VAL A 5 -18.69 -15.81 18.69
C VAL A 5 -18.19 -17.18 19.15
N TYR A 6 -17.93 -18.08 18.20
CA TYR A 6 -17.51 -19.46 18.49
C TYR A 6 -16.02 -19.58 18.84
N LYS A 7 -15.17 -18.76 18.29
CA LYS A 7 -13.75 -18.67 18.65
C LYS A 7 -13.52 -18.29 20.13
N ARG A 8 -14.51 -17.68 20.78
CA ARG A 8 -14.49 -17.33 22.19
C ARG A 8 -14.80 -18.51 23.13
N GLN A 9 -15.39 -19.58 22.61
CA GLN A 9 -15.70 -20.79 23.40
C GLN A 9 -14.42 -21.59 23.68
N HIS A 10 -14.43 -22.33 24.78
CA HIS A 10 -13.28 -23.16 25.18
C HIS A 10 -12.85 -24.16 24.09
N SER A 11 -13.81 -24.83 23.46
CA SER A 11 -13.57 -25.77 22.35
C SER A 11 -12.95 -25.11 21.12
N GLY A 12 -13.42 -23.93 20.71
CA GLY A 12 -12.84 -23.18 19.59
C GLY A 12 -11.41 -22.73 19.88
N ARG A 13 -11.12 -22.31 21.12
CA ARG A 13 -9.75 -21.94 21.52
C ARG A 13 -8.80 -23.13 21.52
N THR A 14 -9.26 -24.31 21.99
CA THR A 14 -8.47 -25.55 21.94
C THR A 14 -8.14 -25.92 20.50
N LEU A 15 -9.13 -25.87 19.60
CA LEU A 15 -8.93 -26.15 18.18
C LEU A 15 -7.93 -25.20 17.53
N LEU A 16 -8.02 -23.88 17.83
CA LEU A 16 -7.06 -22.89 17.35
C LEU A 16 -5.64 -23.16 17.86
N LYS A 17 -5.49 -23.61 19.12
CA LYS A 17 -4.17 -23.98 19.65
C LYS A 17 -3.56 -25.17 18.90
N THR A 18 -4.37 -26.13 18.50
CA THR A 18 -3.91 -27.26 17.67
C THR A 18 -3.44 -26.76 16.30
N LEU A 19 -4.21 -25.91 15.63
CA LEU A 19 -3.80 -25.32 14.34
C LEU A 19 -2.52 -24.51 14.45
N ILE A 20 -2.40 -23.69 15.50
CA ILE A 20 -1.23 -22.80 15.71
C ILE A 20 0.01 -23.60 16.10
N SER A 21 -0.14 -24.76 16.74
CA SER A 21 1.02 -25.59 17.12
C SER A 21 1.83 -26.09 15.91
N GLU A 22 1.24 -26.15 14.74
CA GLU A 22 1.87 -26.58 13.49
C GLU A 22 2.11 -25.43 12.50
N ALA A 23 1.65 -24.22 12.82
CA ALA A 23 1.75 -23.08 11.93
C ALA A 23 3.13 -22.39 12.01
N ASP A 24 3.69 -21.98 10.89
CA ASP A 24 4.87 -21.12 10.85
C ASP A 24 4.55 -19.68 11.23
N VAL A 25 3.35 -19.22 10.90
CA VAL A 25 2.93 -17.82 11.07
C VAL A 25 1.48 -17.73 11.56
N LEU A 26 1.25 -16.92 12.58
CA LEU A 26 -0.08 -16.45 12.98
C LEU A 26 -0.20 -14.96 12.68
N ILE A 27 -1.24 -14.57 11.96
CA ILE A 27 -1.57 -13.18 11.66
C ILE A 27 -2.89 -12.82 12.35
N GLU A 28 -2.90 -11.71 13.07
CA GLU A 28 -4.12 -11.16 13.67
C GLU A 28 -4.19 -9.64 13.51
N ASN A 29 -5.42 -9.10 13.47
CA ASN A 29 -5.67 -7.67 13.40
C ASN A 29 -6.73 -7.21 14.40
N PHE A 30 -6.81 -7.88 15.56
CA PHE A 30 -7.70 -7.50 16.63
C PHE A 30 -7.15 -6.31 17.42
N LYS A 31 -8.02 -5.71 18.23
CA LYS A 31 -7.60 -4.70 19.19
C LYS A 31 -6.60 -5.31 20.19
N PRO A 32 -5.51 -4.63 20.55
CA PRO A 32 -4.55 -5.10 21.53
C PRO A 32 -5.20 -5.62 22.81
N GLY A 33 -4.72 -6.74 23.32
CA GLY A 33 -5.27 -7.45 24.48
C GLY A 33 -6.39 -8.43 24.17
N THR A 34 -6.96 -8.42 22.97
CA THR A 34 -8.06 -9.34 22.60
C THR A 34 -7.60 -10.79 22.58
N MET A 35 -6.48 -11.07 21.94
CA MET A 35 -5.91 -12.41 21.85
C MET A 35 -5.46 -12.91 23.23
N GLU A 36 -4.86 -12.06 24.05
CA GLU A 36 -4.49 -12.37 25.43
C GLU A 36 -5.71 -12.74 26.27
N ASN A 37 -6.80 -11.97 26.15
CA ASN A 37 -8.06 -12.26 26.86
C ASN A 37 -8.68 -13.60 26.46
N TRP A 38 -8.36 -14.11 25.27
CA TRP A 38 -8.78 -15.43 24.82
C TRP A 38 -7.79 -16.54 25.19
N GLY A 39 -6.65 -16.23 25.81
CA GLY A 39 -5.57 -17.18 26.07
C GLY A 39 -4.90 -17.64 24.77
N LEU A 40 -4.80 -16.75 23.80
CA LEU A 40 -4.22 -16.94 22.46
C LEU A 40 -3.17 -15.85 22.15
N GLY A 41 -2.66 -15.15 23.17
CA GLY A 41 -1.59 -14.18 23.02
C GLY A 41 -0.23 -14.85 22.78
N PRO A 42 0.82 -14.10 22.40
CA PRO A 42 2.14 -14.65 22.09
C PRO A 42 2.73 -15.52 23.22
N LYS A 43 2.51 -15.15 24.48
CA LYS A 43 2.98 -15.91 25.64
C LYS A 43 2.33 -17.29 25.79
N ASP A 44 1.09 -17.43 25.31
CA ASP A 44 0.34 -18.68 25.38
C ASP A 44 0.87 -19.75 24.41
N PHE A 45 1.76 -19.37 23.49
CA PHE A 45 2.39 -20.25 22.51
C PHE A 45 3.88 -20.47 22.74
N ALA A 46 4.49 -19.79 23.71
CA ALA A 46 5.93 -19.87 23.94
C ALA A 46 6.43 -21.32 24.15
N ASP A 47 5.64 -22.15 24.85
CA ASP A 47 5.97 -23.57 25.09
C ASP A 47 5.36 -24.52 24.04
N ILE A 48 4.32 -24.09 23.33
CA ILE A 48 3.58 -24.90 22.34
C ILE A 48 4.28 -24.85 20.97
N ASN A 49 4.64 -23.65 20.53
CA ASN A 49 5.33 -23.39 19.27
C ASN A 49 6.31 -22.22 19.44
N PRO A 50 7.52 -22.48 19.97
CA PRO A 50 8.53 -21.45 20.21
C PRO A 50 9.07 -20.81 18.92
N ASP A 51 8.82 -21.46 17.79
CA ASP A 51 9.25 -20.99 16.47
C ASP A 51 8.19 -20.17 15.72
N LEU A 52 7.03 -19.93 16.35
CA LEU A 52 5.93 -19.18 15.73
C LEU A 52 6.30 -17.74 15.46
N VAL A 53 6.11 -17.28 14.23
CA VAL A 53 6.12 -15.87 13.89
C VAL A 53 4.71 -15.31 14.11
N TYR A 54 4.57 -14.42 15.08
CA TYR A 54 3.28 -13.88 15.49
C TYR A 54 3.11 -12.44 14.98
N SER A 55 2.44 -12.24 13.84
CA SER A 55 2.21 -10.92 13.24
C SER A 55 0.93 -10.29 13.78
N ARG A 56 1.06 -9.08 14.33
CA ARG A 56 -0.02 -8.31 14.97
C ARG A 56 -0.19 -6.96 14.29
N ILE A 57 -1.32 -6.76 13.62
CA ILE A 57 -1.61 -5.50 12.93
C ILE A 57 -2.67 -4.76 13.73
N SER A 58 -2.38 -3.51 14.13
CA SER A 58 -3.32 -2.70 14.92
C SER A 58 -3.23 -1.22 14.56
N GLY A 59 -4.20 -0.43 15.01
CA GLY A 59 -4.22 1.00 14.70
C GLY A 59 -2.99 1.76 15.20
N TYR A 60 -2.60 1.50 16.46
CA TYR A 60 -1.57 2.27 17.17
C TYR A 60 -0.44 1.40 17.74
N GLY A 61 -0.31 0.15 17.34
CA GLY A 61 0.69 -0.78 17.88
C GLY A 61 0.23 -1.44 19.17
N GLN A 62 1.01 -2.43 19.61
CA GLN A 62 0.72 -3.23 20.81
C GLN A 62 1.08 -2.50 22.11
N THR A 63 1.85 -1.44 22.04
CA THR A 63 2.36 -0.68 23.20
C THR A 63 2.10 0.82 23.05
N GLY A 64 2.44 1.59 24.07
CA GLY A 64 2.27 3.04 24.09
C GLY A 64 0.88 3.51 24.55
N PRO A 65 0.73 4.82 24.78
CA PRO A 65 -0.46 5.38 25.45
C PRO A 65 -1.75 5.29 24.60
N ASN A 66 -1.61 5.09 23.30
CA ASN A 66 -2.76 4.99 22.38
C ASN A 66 -3.12 3.55 22.00
N SER A 67 -2.36 2.54 22.41
CA SER A 67 -2.56 1.13 22.00
C SER A 67 -3.98 0.61 22.24
N ALA A 68 -4.63 1.05 23.30
CA ALA A 68 -5.99 0.66 23.64
C ALA A 68 -7.09 1.44 22.86
N LYS A 69 -6.73 2.50 22.12
CA LYS A 69 -7.71 3.28 21.35
C LYS A 69 -8.20 2.53 20.12
N PRO A 70 -9.47 2.70 19.73
CA PRO A 70 -9.92 2.21 18.44
C PRO A 70 -9.25 2.99 17.31
N GLY A 71 -8.80 2.30 16.26
CA GLY A 71 -8.15 2.93 15.11
C GLY A 71 -8.39 2.11 13.86
N TYR A 72 -9.00 2.75 12.83
CA TYR A 72 -9.06 2.26 11.47
C TYR A 72 -8.10 3.07 10.59
N ALA A 73 -7.75 2.58 9.41
CA ALA A 73 -6.81 3.22 8.49
C ALA A 73 -7.10 4.72 8.30
N SER A 74 -8.36 5.12 8.12
CA SER A 74 -8.69 6.53 7.89
C SER A 74 -8.34 7.47 9.06
N VAL A 75 -8.38 6.97 10.30
CA VAL A 75 -8.01 7.73 11.50
C VAL A 75 -6.49 7.74 11.68
N THR A 76 -5.85 6.62 11.42
CA THR A 76 -4.41 6.45 11.59
C THR A 76 -3.61 7.14 10.48
N GLU A 77 -4.15 7.22 9.26
CA GLU A 77 -3.63 8.08 8.19
C GLU A 77 -3.58 9.56 8.60
N ALA A 78 -4.61 10.04 9.28
CA ALA A 78 -4.64 11.41 9.80
C ALA A 78 -3.63 11.60 10.95
N PHE A 79 -3.56 10.64 11.86
CA PHE A 79 -2.65 10.67 13.01
C PHE A 79 -1.17 10.60 12.60
N SER A 80 -0.85 9.92 11.49
CA SER A 80 0.51 9.83 10.95
C SER A 80 1.05 11.14 10.35
N GLY A 81 0.18 12.13 10.10
CA GLY A 81 0.53 13.35 9.37
C GLY A 81 0.33 13.25 7.85
N PHE A 82 0.17 12.05 7.30
CA PHE A 82 0.01 11.85 5.85
C PHE A 82 -1.14 12.69 5.27
N ARG A 83 -2.30 12.66 5.93
CA ARG A 83 -3.47 13.39 5.45
C ARG A 83 -3.30 14.91 5.49
N TYR A 84 -2.46 15.43 6.37
CA TYR A 84 -2.15 16.86 6.42
C TYR A 84 -1.46 17.34 5.16
N LEU A 85 -0.59 16.52 4.57
CA LEU A 85 0.15 16.86 3.34
C LEU A 85 -0.65 16.62 2.06
N ASN A 86 -1.73 15.82 2.12
CA ASN A 86 -2.45 15.37 0.95
C ASN A 86 -3.62 16.30 0.65
N GLY A 87 -3.55 17.01 -0.46
CA GLY A 87 -4.58 17.94 -0.93
C GLY A 87 -4.04 19.29 -1.41
N PHE A 88 -4.96 20.18 -1.76
CA PHE A 88 -4.62 21.53 -2.17
C PHE A 88 -4.47 22.46 -0.96
N PRO A 89 -3.60 23.49 -1.04
CA PRO A 89 -3.48 24.48 0.01
C PRO A 89 -4.83 25.13 0.35
N SER A 90 -5.10 25.29 1.64
CA SER A 90 -6.33 25.90 2.17
C SER A 90 -7.63 25.09 1.98
N ASP A 91 -7.58 23.92 1.39
CA ASP A 91 -8.73 23.02 1.30
C ASP A 91 -8.83 22.06 2.48
N VAL A 92 -9.96 21.36 2.58
CA VAL A 92 -10.13 20.29 3.56
C VAL A 92 -9.14 19.16 3.25
N PRO A 93 -8.37 18.69 4.25
CA PRO A 93 -7.46 17.56 4.06
C PRO A 93 -8.20 16.34 3.51
N VAL A 94 -7.75 15.83 2.37
CA VAL A 94 -8.37 14.74 1.65
C VAL A 94 -7.65 13.42 1.87
N ARG A 95 -8.35 12.30 1.61
CA ARG A 95 -7.77 10.95 1.60
C ARG A 95 -7.77 10.38 0.19
N PRO A 96 -6.85 9.46 -0.14
CA PRO A 96 -7.03 8.61 -1.30
C PRO A 96 -8.33 7.80 -1.17
N ASN A 97 -9.05 7.61 -2.28
CA ASN A 97 -10.25 6.76 -2.29
C ASN A 97 -9.91 5.26 -2.33
N LEU A 98 -8.96 4.86 -1.48
CA LEU A 98 -8.44 3.50 -1.31
C LEU A 98 -8.16 3.24 0.17
N SER A 99 -8.05 1.97 0.56
CA SER A 99 -7.58 1.56 1.88
C SER A 99 -6.05 1.58 1.95
N LEU A 100 -5.45 2.78 1.77
CA LEU A 100 -4.00 2.91 1.64
C LEU A 100 -3.27 2.49 2.91
N GLY A 101 -3.74 2.95 4.09
CA GLY A 101 -3.12 2.61 5.36
C GLY A 101 -3.12 1.10 5.64
N ASP A 102 -4.24 0.41 5.33
CA ASP A 102 -4.32 -1.05 5.47
C ASP A 102 -3.37 -1.76 4.52
N SER A 103 -3.32 -1.31 3.25
CA SER A 103 -2.46 -1.91 2.21
C SER A 103 -0.97 -1.77 2.56
N VAL A 104 -0.55 -0.59 3.00
CA VAL A 104 0.84 -0.34 3.40
C VAL A 104 1.22 -1.13 4.65
N ALA A 105 0.33 -1.19 5.65
CA ALA A 105 0.55 -2.03 6.83
C ALA A 105 0.61 -3.52 6.48
N GLY A 106 -0.22 -3.98 5.55
CA GLY A 106 -0.16 -5.35 5.01
C GLY A 106 1.18 -5.67 4.34
N LEU A 107 1.73 -4.73 3.56
CA LEU A 107 3.06 -4.86 2.96
C LEU A 107 4.17 -4.91 4.02
N HIS A 108 4.13 -4.04 5.05
CA HIS A 108 5.06 -4.08 6.16
C HIS A 108 4.97 -5.39 6.95
N ALA A 109 3.75 -5.88 7.18
CA ALA A 109 3.54 -7.16 7.84
C ALA A 109 4.13 -8.32 7.03
N ALA A 110 3.84 -8.39 5.73
CA ALA A 110 4.39 -9.41 4.84
C ALA A 110 5.93 -9.37 4.81
N PHE A 111 6.52 -8.17 4.73
CA PHE A 111 7.97 -7.99 4.77
C PHE A 111 8.56 -8.40 6.12
N GLY A 112 7.96 -7.99 7.23
CA GLY A 112 8.38 -8.36 8.58
C GLY A 112 8.31 -9.87 8.83
N ILE A 113 7.24 -10.52 8.38
CA ILE A 113 7.08 -11.98 8.42
C ILE A 113 8.18 -12.67 7.63
N ALA A 114 8.43 -12.24 6.38
CA ALA A 114 9.48 -12.83 5.54
C ALA A 114 10.87 -12.70 6.18
N LEU A 115 11.19 -11.56 6.77
CA LEU A 115 12.45 -11.35 7.51
C LEU A 115 12.55 -12.22 8.77
N ALA A 116 11.45 -12.39 9.52
CA ALA A 116 11.42 -13.23 10.70
C ALA A 116 11.64 -14.70 10.34
N LEU A 117 10.97 -15.21 9.30
CA LEU A 117 11.16 -16.57 8.78
C LEU A 117 12.60 -16.78 8.27
N LEU A 118 13.13 -15.85 7.49
CA LEU A 118 14.51 -15.91 7.01
C LEU A 118 15.53 -15.88 8.17
N GLY A 119 15.26 -15.10 9.23
CA GLY A 119 16.07 -15.06 10.43
C GLY A 119 16.08 -16.39 11.16
N LYS A 120 14.91 -17.03 11.28
CA LYS A 120 14.72 -18.36 11.83
C LYS A 120 15.58 -19.39 11.08
N GLU A 121 15.47 -19.44 9.76
CA GLU A 121 16.22 -20.40 8.93
C GLU A 121 17.74 -20.19 9.01
N ARG A 122 18.21 -18.93 8.91
CA ARG A 122 19.65 -18.64 8.79
C ARG A 122 20.39 -18.54 10.10
N LYS A 123 19.73 -18.12 11.18
CA LYS A 123 20.40 -17.81 12.46
C LYS A 123 19.94 -18.68 13.62
N ASN A 124 19.08 -19.67 13.37
CA ASN A 124 18.39 -20.40 14.44
C ASN A 124 17.74 -19.47 15.48
N SER A 125 17.22 -18.34 15.02
CA SER A 125 16.46 -17.43 15.89
C SER A 125 15.13 -18.09 16.23
N PRO A 126 14.63 -17.98 17.47
CA PRO A 126 13.27 -18.43 17.78
C PRO A 126 12.24 -17.61 17.00
N GLY A 127 11.00 -18.06 17.03
CA GLY A 127 9.86 -17.27 16.58
C GLY A 127 9.81 -15.93 17.30
N GLN A 128 9.13 -14.96 16.71
CA GLN A 128 9.05 -13.61 17.27
C GLN A 128 7.75 -12.92 16.93
N VAL A 129 7.42 -11.88 17.70
CA VAL A 129 6.30 -10.99 17.40
C VAL A 129 6.72 -9.97 16.36
N VAL A 130 5.88 -9.81 15.32
CA VAL A 130 5.95 -8.74 14.34
C VAL A 130 4.81 -7.78 14.62
N ASP A 131 5.11 -6.67 15.31
CA ASP A 131 4.13 -5.63 15.66
C ASP A 131 4.09 -4.58 14.55
N VAL A 132 2.93 -4.38 13.94
CA VAL A 132 2.72 -3.44 12.83
C VAL A 132 1.57 -2.50 13.18
N ALA A 133 1.90 -1.22 13.35
CA ALA A 133 0.89 -0.19 13.52
C ALA A 133 0.53 0.48 12.19
N LEU A 134 -0.76 0.68 11.95
CA LEU A 134 -1.25 1.37 10.75
C LEU A 134 -0.64 2.78 10.62
N TYR A 135 -0.59 3.54 11.74
CA TYR A 135 -0.05 4.91 11.69
C TYR A 135 1.46 4.94 11.44
N GLU A 136 2.23 3.98 11.98
CA GLU A 136 3.68 3.89 11.76
C GLU A 136 3.99 3.56 10.30
N SER A 137 3.19 2.65 9.72
CA SER A 137 3.28 2.30 8.31
C SER A 137 3.07 3.50 7.41
N MET A 138 2.08 4.34 7.71
CA MET A 138 1.84 5.58 6.98
C MET A 138 2.88 6.66 7.27
N PHE A 139 3.34 6.76 8.52
CA PHE A 139 4.41 7.69 8.89
C PHE A 139 5.73 7.37 8.17
N ASN A 140 6.01 6.09 7.93
CA ASN A 140 7.19 5.67 7.18
C ASN A 140 7.22 6.21 5.73
N LEU A 141 6.05 6.53 5.16
CA LEU A 141 5.93 7.17 3.84
C LEU A 141 6.19 8.68 3.85
N MET A 142 6.39 9.29 5.03
CA MET A 142 6.56 10.75 5.16
C MET A 142 7.93 11.24 4.68
N GLU A 143 8.80 10.34 4.23
CA GLU A 143 10.11 10.66 3.60
C GLU A 143 10.93 11.69 4.40
N GLY A 144 11.28 12.81 3.77
CA GLY A 144 12.07 13.91 4.32
C GLY A 144 11.34 14.86 5.26
N VAL A 145 10.03 14.70 5.49
CA VAL A 145 9.22 15.67 6.26
C VAL A 145 9.70 15.81 7.71
N LEU A 146 10.05 14.69 8.35
CA LEU A 146 10.59 14.73 9.71
C LEU A 146 11.97 15.39 9.79
N PRO A 147 12.97 15.05 8.96
CA PRO A 147 14.25 15.75 8.90
C PRO A 147 14.14 17.25 8.58
N GLU A 148 13.22 17.65 7.70
CA GLU A 148 12.96 19.07 7.42
C GLU A 148 12.49 19.81 8.66
N PHE A 149 11.51 19.25 9.37
CA PHE A 149 11.05 19.85 10.62
C PHE A 149 12.13 19.87 11.69
N ASP A 150 12.89 18.80 11.86
CA ASP A 150 13.92 18.73 12.88
C ASP A 150 15.08 19.71 12.58
N GLY A 151 15.52 19.75 11.33
CA GLY A 151 16.65 20.59 10.89
C GLY A 151 16.30 22.08 10.73
N ALA A 152 15.19 22.38 10.08
CA ALA A 152 14.82 23.76 9.73
C ALA A 152 13.61 24.30 10.51
N ARG A 153 12.93 23.48 11.31
CA ARG A 153 11.66 23.82 11.99
C ARG A 153 10.53 24.18 11.02
N GLU A 154 10.62 23.74 9.79
CA GLU A 154 9.60 23.98 8.78
C GLU A 154 8.53 22.91 8.81
N ILE A 155 7.27 23.33 8.73
CA ILE A 155 6.12 22.44 8.59
C ILE A 155 5.71 22.45 7.12
N ARG A 156 6.03 21.33 6.42
CA ARG A 156 5.64 21.18 5.01
C ARG A 156 4.13 21.30 4.87
N GLN A 157 3.69 22.11 3.90
CA GLN A 157 2.27 22.34 3.63
C GLN A 157 1.78 21.46 2.46
N PRO A 158 0.45 21.24 2.31
CA PRO A 158 -0.11 20.65 1.12
C PRO A 158 0.29 21.43 -0.13
N SER A 159 0.59 20.74 -1.21
CA SER A 159 1.06 21.37 -2.48
C SER A 159 0.18 21.04 -3.69
N GLY A 160 -0.98 20.43 -3.49
CA GLY A 160 -1.86 20.03 -4.60
C GLY A 160 -1.28 18.90 -5.42
N SER A 161 -1.04 19.14 -6.70
CA SER A 161 -0.48 18.19 -7.64
C SER A 161 1.03 18.31 -7.84
N THR A 162 1.68 19.22 -7.10
CA THR A 162 3.14 19.37 -7.09
C THR A 162 3.79 18.61 -5.94
N ILE A 163 5.10 18.56 -5.92
CA ILE A 163 5.89 18.10 -4.78
C ILE A 163 6.82 19.23 -4.32
N THR A 164 6.79 19.52 -3.03
CA THR A 164 7.60 20.61 -2.45
C THR A 164 9.08 20.43 -2.74
N GLY A 165 9.73 21.48 -3.23
CA GLY A 165 11.17 21.50 -3.46
C GLY A 165 11.62 20.94 -4.80
N ILE A 166 10.72 20.60 -5.74
CA ILE A 166 11.05 20.00 -7.05
C ILE A 166 10.23 20.69 -8.14
N VAL A 167 10.90 21.35 -9.13
CA VAL A 167 10.26 22.11 -10.20
C VAL A 167 10.91 21.83 -11.56
N PRO A 168 10.10 21.60 -12.65
CA PRO A 168 8.66 21.36 -12.62
C PRO A 168 8.30 19.88 -12.43
N THR A 169 7.31 19.61 -11.59
CA THR A 169 6.62 18.34 -11.50
C THR A 169 5.17 18.62 -11.14
N ASN A 170 4.24 18.49 -12.09
CA ASN A 170 2.86 18.89 -11.87
C ASN A 170 1.90 18.16 -12.82
N THR A 171 0.60 18.37 -12.57
CA THR A 171 -0.51 17.92 -13.41
C THR A 171 -1.06 19.10 -14.20
N TYR A 172 -1.19 18.93 -15.52
CA TYR A 172 -1.62 20.00 -16.41
C TYR A 172 -2.86 19.60 -17.20
N LEU A 173 -3.79 20.54 -17.35
CA LEU A 173 -4.99 20.38 -18.15
C LEU A 173 -4.66 20.59 -19.65
N CYS A 174 -5.15 19.68 -20.49
CA CYS A 174 -5.04 19.76 -21.94
C CYS A 174 -6.32 20.30 -22.60
N ARG A 175 -6.23 20.71 -23.85
CA ARG A 175 -7.35 21.29 -24.65
C ARG A 175 -8.57 20.36 -24.73
N ASP A 176 -8.36 19.07 -24.71
CA ASP A 176 -9.40 18.04 -24.78
C ASP A 176 -10.06 17.72 -23.41
N GLY A 177 -9.74 18.50 -22.37
CA GLY A 177 -10.28 18.33 -21.02
C GLY A 177 -9.64 17.20 -20.21
N LYS A 178 -8.65 16.51 -20.76
CA LYS A 178 -7.86 15.50 -20.04
C LYS A 178 -6.67 16.13 -19.32
N HIS A 179 -6.15 15.43 -18.34
CA HIS A 179 -4.97 15.85 -17.61
C HIS A 179 -3.78 14.95 -17.95
N VAL A 180 -2.61 15.54 -17.97
CA VAL A 180 -1.32 14.84 -18.07
C VAL A 180 -0.42 15.22 -16.90
N VAL A 181 0.44 14.30 -16.49
CA VAL A 181 1.51 14.56 -15.52
C VAL A 181 2.81 14.77 -16.27
N ILE A 182 3.55 15.83 -15.96
CA ILE A 182 4.85 16.13 -16.57
C ILE A 182 5.90 16.24 -15.47
N GLY A 183 6.97 15.42 -15.57
CA GLY A 183 8.12 15.41 -14.65
C GLY A 183 9.36 15.98 -15.32
N GLY A 184 9.53 17.31 -15.27
CA GLY A 184 10.64 18.00 -15.94
C GLY A 184 11.76 18.46 -15.03
N ASN A 185 11.90 17.89 -13.84
CA ASN A 185 12.74 18.42 -12.75
C ASN A 185 14.24 18.16 -12.88
N GLY A 186 14.69 17.19 -13.67
CA GLY A 186 16.12 17.02 -13.96
C GLY A 186 16.64 18.13 -14.87
N ASP A 187 17.84 18.67 -14.61
CA ASP A 187 18.35 19.85 -15.30
C ASP A 187 18.36 19.72 -16.84
N SER A 188 18.83 18.57 -17.34
CA SER A 188 18.79 18.29 -18.77
C SER A 188 17.38 18.04 -19.30
N ILE A 189 16.49 17.49 -18.47
CA ILE A 189 15.10 17.25 -18.82
C ILE A 189 14.34 18.56 -18.89
N PHE A 190 14.57 19.47 -17.93
CA PHE A 190 14.00 20.82 -17.95
C PHE A 190 14.34 21.55 -19.26
N LYS A 191 15.62 21.54 -19.65
CA LYS A 191 16.04 22.18 -20.90
C LYS A 191 15.30 21.57 -22.11
N ARG A 192 15.21 20.24 -22.22
CA ARG A 192 14.47 19.57 -23.30
C ARG A 192 12.96 19.91 -23.28
N LEU A 193 12.38 19.95 -22.08
CA LEU A 193 10.97 20.34 -21.92
C LEU A 193 10.72 21.76 -22.44
N MET A 194 11.52 22.73 -22.01
CA MET A 194 11.37 24.13 -22.47
C MET A 194 11.56 24.27 -23.96
N LEU A 195 12.53 23.58 -24.56
CA LEU A 195 12.70 23.54 -26.01
C LEU A 195 11.49 22.92 -26.74
N ALA A 196 10.97 21.80 -26.23
CA ALA A 196 9.82 21.10 -26.80
C ALA A 196 8.54 21.94 -26.83
N ILE A 197 8.37 22.82 -25.84
CA ILE A 197 7.21 23.75 -25.75
C ILE A 197 7.48 25.13 -26.37
N ASN A 198 8.58 25.28 -27.14
CA ASN A 198 9.02 26.51 -27.79
C ASN A 198 9.32 27.67 -26.82
N ARG A 199 9.84 27.37 -25.65
CA ARG A 199 10.31 28.37 -24.67
C ARG A 199 11.83 28.37 -24.56
N GLN A 200 12.47 28.73 -25.70
CA GLN A 200 13.92 28.89 -25.80
C GLN A 200 14.48 29.89 -24.76
N ASP A 201 13.70 30.94 -24.46
CA ASP A 201 14.01 31.92 -23.44
C ASP A 201 14.24 31.28 -22.06
N LEU A 202 13.40 30.33 -21.65
CA LEU A 202 13.55 29.61 -20.39
C LEU A 202 14.58 28.50 -20.47
N ALA A 203 14.74 27.87 -21.64
CA ALA A 203 15.71 26.79 -21.85
C ALA A 203 17.16 27.26 -21.75
N ASP A 204 17.44 28.50 -22.12
CA ASP A 204 18.79 29.08 -22.16
C ASP A 204 19.05 30.07 -21.00
N ASP A 205 18.08 30.26 -20.10
CA ASP A 205 18.25 31.08 -18.92
C ASP A 205 19.20 30.40 -17.91
N PRO A 206 20.37 30.99 -17.62
CA PRO A 206 21.33 30.41 -16.70
C PRO A 206 20.80 30.28 -15.27
N GLU A 207 19.85 31.16 -14.84
CA GLU A 207 19.24 31.07 -13.52
C GLU A 207 18.34 29.84 -13.36
N LEU A 208 17.79 29.32 -14.45
CA LEU A 208 16.94 28.11 -14.48
C LEU A 208 17.72 26.82 -14.73
N SER A 209 19.02 26.88 -14.89
CA SER A 209 19.87 25.74 -15.18
C SER A 209 19.90 24.67 -14.07
N SER A 210 19.48 25.05 -12.86
CA SER A 210 19.43 24.16 -11.69
C SER A 210 18.11 24.32 -10.93
N ASN A 211 17.75 23.29 -10.16
CA ASN A 211 16.48 23.28 -9.40
C ASN A 211 16.31 24.46 -8.42
N PRO A 212 17.33 24.95 -7.68
CA PRO A 212 17.15 26.11 -6.81
C PRO A 212 16.65 27.37 -7.54
N GLY A 213 17.15 27.65 -8.74
CA GLY A 213 16.68 28.77 -9.54
C GLY A 213 15.24 28.55 -10.04
N ARG A 214 14.93 27.33 -10.46
CA ARG A 214 13.57 26.98 -10.89
C ARG A 214 12.54 27.12 -9.77
N LEU A 215 12.88 26.78 -8.53
CA LEU A 215 12.01 26.99 -7.37
C LEU A 215 11.60 28.47 -7.20
N ILE A 216 12.51 29.40 -7.43
CA ILE A 216 12.22 30.85 -7.36
C ILE A 216 11.25 31.26 -8.47
N GLN A 217 11.30 30.61 -9.62
CA GLN A 217 10.51 30.91 -10.80
C GLN A 217 9.41 29.88 -11.09
N GLU A 218 8.98 29.10 -10.08
CA GLU A 218 8.01 28.02 -10.23
C GLU A 218 6.74 28.47 -10.97
N GLN A 219 6.15 29.59 -10.56
CA GLN A 219 4.93 30.10 -11.16
C GLN A 219 5.09 30.46 -12.66
N LEU A 220 6.23 31.02 -13.04
CA LEU A 220 6.54 31.34 -14.43
C LEU A 220 6.65 30.06 -15.26
N ILE A 221 7.36 29.08 -14.77
CA ILE A 221 7.58 27.78 -15.44
C ILE A 221 6.25 27.04 -15.58
N ASP A 222 5.49 26.90 -14.50
CA ASP A 222 4.19 26.22 -14.53
C ASP A 222 3.19 26.91 -15.44
N SER A 223 3.16 28.25 -15.45
CA SER A 223 2.30 29.01 -16.36
C SER A 223 2.67 28.79 -17.82
N ALA A 224 3.95 28.70 -18.14
CA ALA A 224 4.43 28.44 -19.51
C ALA A 224 3.99 27.03 -19.97
N ILE A 225 4.15 26.02 -19.13
CA ILE A 225 3.73 24.64 -19.43
C ILE A 225 2.21 24.56 -19.55
N ALA A 226 1.46 25.13 -18.60
CA ALA A 226 -0.01 25.15 -18.60
C ALA A 226 -0.58 25.85 -19.84
N GLY A 227 0.02 26.96 -20.26
CA GLY A 227 -0.36 27.67 -21.48
C GLY A 227 -0.18 26.81 -22.73
N TRP A 228 0.91 26.06 -22.81
CA TRP A 228 1.18 25.16 -23.93
C TRP A 228 0.26 23.92 -23.91
N THR A 229 0.08 23.28 -22.76
CA THR A 229 -0.78 22.09 -22.66
C THR A 229 -2.24 22.39 -22.95
N SER A 230 -2.75 23.55 -22.48
CA SER A 230 -4.13 23.97 -22.73
C SER A 230 -4.42 24.26 -24.20
N ALA A 231 -3.41 24.53 -25.02
CA ALA A 231 -3.52 24.72 -26.46
C ALA A 231 -3.45 23.42 -27.26
N ASN A 232 -3.02 22.30 -26.65
CA ASN A 232 -2.79 21.01 -27.29
C ASN A 232 -3.66 19.90 -26.69
N SER A 233 -3.99 18.86 -27.50
CA SER A 233 -4.64 17.66 -26.98
C SER A 233 -3.69 16.84 -26.12
N SER A 234 -4.20 16.05 -25.19
CA SER A 234 -3.37 15.19 -24.33
C SER A 234 -2.48 14.25 -25.13
N GLU A 235 -2.99 13.70 -26.24
CA GLU A 235 -2.21 12.84 -27.15
C GLU A 235 -1.03 13.59 -27.77
N ALA A 236 -1.28 14.80 -28.30
CA ALA A 236 -0.22 15.63 -28.89
C ALA A 236 0.83 16.08 -27.86
N VAL A 237 0.41 16.37 -26.64
CA VAL A 237 1.32 16.69 -25.53
C VAL A 237 2.23 15.52 -25.21
N ILE A 238 1.65 14.32 -25.03
CA ILE A 238 2.41 13.10 -24.72
C ILE A 238 3.40 12.79 -25.85
N GLU A 239 2.92 12.72 -27.09
CA GLU A 239 3.77 12.43 -28.24
C GLU A 239 4.93 13.41 -28.41
N THR A 240 4.68 14.71 -28.21
CA THR A 240 5.72 15.74 -28.31
C THR A 240 6.78 15.60 -27.24
N LEU A 241 6.39 15.36 -26.00
CA LEU A 241 7.31 15.27 -24.87
C LEU A 241 8.05 13.94 -24.86
N GLU A 242 7.42 12.84 -25.26
CA GLU A 242 8.12 11.55 -25.42
C GLU A 242 9.23 11.65 -26.49
N ARG A 243 8.96 12.29 -27.64
CA ARG A 243 10.00 12.51 -28.65
C ARG A 243 11.16 13.38 -28.15
N ALA A 244 10.89 14.24 -27.19
CA ALA A 244 11.91 15.06 -26.54
C ALA A 244 12.60 14.36 -25.36
N ASP A 245 12.26 13.10 -25.09
CA ASP A 245 12.76 12.32 -23.97
C ASP A 245 12.48 13.03 -22.61
N VAL A 246 11.25 13.57 -22.47
CA VAL A 246 10.74 14.21 -21.26
C VAL A 246 9.69 13.29 -20.63
N PRO A 247 9.82 12.93 -19.35
CA PRO A 247 8.82 12.12 -18.64
C PRO A 247 7.44 12.79 -18.65
N VAL A 248 6.47 12.12 -19.26
CA VAL A 248 5.08 12.55 -19.35
C VAL A 248 4.18 11.32 -19.31
N GLY A 249 2.97 11.46 -18.79
CA GLY A 249 2.00 10.37 -18.80
C GLY A 249 0.58 10.85 -18.58
N PRO A 250 -0.41 10.08 -19.07
CA PRO A 250 -1.81 10.33 -18.83
C PRO A 250 -2.19 9.95 -17.39
N ILE A 251 -3.30 10.51 -16.90
CA ILE A 251 -3.96 10.03 -15.69
C ILE A 251 -5.02 9.03 -16.10
N TYR A 252 -4.75 7.74 -15.87
CA TYR A 252 -5.62 6.64 -16.23
C TYR A 252 -6.71 6.40 -15.19
N ASN A 253 -7.92 6.09 -15.65
CA ASN A 253 -8.91 5.38 -14.88
C ASN A 253 -8.72 3.86 -15.04
N ILE A 254 -9.51 3.04 -14.31
CA ILE A 254 -9.34 1.58 -14.37
C ILE A 254 -9.64 0.97 -15.75
N GLN A 255 -10.54 1.57 -16.52
CA GLN A 255 -10.81 1.14 -17.88
C GLN A 255 -9.60 1.38 -18.79
N ASP A 256 -8.96 2.53 -18.66
CA ASP A 256 -7.73 2.85 -19.39
C ASP A 256 -6.62 1.84 -19.05
N CYS A 257 -6.41 1.56 -17.75
CA CYS A 257 -5.45 0.54 -17.32
C CYS A 257 -5.73 -0.84 -17.94
N THR A 258 -7.00 -1.27 -18.00
CA THR A 258 -7.34 -2.59 -18.53
C THR A 258 -7.18 -2.70 -20.05
N ASN A 259 -7.28 -1.58 -20.76
CA ASN A 259 -7.15 -1.51 -22.22
C ASN A 259 -5.71 -1.24 -22.68
N ASP A 260 -4.84 -0.81 -21.77
CA ASP A 260 -3.47 -0.44 -22.10
C ASP A 260 -2.63 -1.68 -22.47
N PRO A 261 -1.96 -1.68 -23.65
CA PRO A 261 -1.19 -2.81 -24.11
C PRO A 261 0.04 -3.13 -23.24
N HIS A 262 0.59 -2.15 -22.52
CA HIS A 262 1.70 -2.39 -21.62
C HIS A 262 1.27 -3.15 -20.36
N TYR A 263 0.10 -2.79 -19.77
CA TYR A 263 -0.50 -3.55 -18.67
C TYR A 263 -0.75 -5.01 -19.08
N GLN A 264 -1.28 -5.22 -20.30
CA GLN A 264 -1.53 -6.56 -20.84
C GLN A 264 -0.23 -7.34 -21.07
N ALA A 265 0.75 -6.72 -21.75
CA ALA A 265 2.06 -7.33 -22.01
C ALA A 265 2.83 -7.65 -20.72
N ARG A 266 2.66 -6.83 -19.67
CA ARG A 266 3.21 -7.08 -18.35
C ARG A 266 2.45 -8.14 -17.55
N GLY A 267 1.31 -8.64 -18.06
CA GLY A 267 0.49 -9.64 -17.37
C GLY A 267 0.06 -9.17 -15.99
N LEU A 268 -0.48 -7.94 -15.89
CA LEU A 268 -0.92 -7.37 -14.61
C LEU A 268 -2.32 -7.84 -14.17
N PHE A 269 -2.97 -8.65 -14.98
CA PHE A 269 -4.30 -9.19 -14.69
C PHE A 269 -4.29 -10.72 -14.74
N GLU A 270 -4.93 -11.33 -13.75
CA GLU A 270 -5.28 -12.74 -13.74
C GLU A 270 -6.80 -12.88 -13.87
N THR A 271 -7.27 -14.02 -14.40
CA THR A 271 -8.68 -14.35 -14.42
C THR A 271 -8.94 -15.48 -13.45
N VAL A 272 -9.84 -15.28 -12.51
CA VAL A 272 -10.26 -16.27 -11.53
C VAL A 272 -11.72 -16.63 -11.71
N GLN A 273 -12.06 -17.87 -11.45
CA GLN A 273 -13.45 -18.36 -11.49
C GLN A 273 -14.18 -17.97 -10.20
N THR A 274 -15.36 -17.40 -10.33
CA THR A 274 -16.28 -17.13 -9.23
C THR A 274 -17.64 -17.76 -9.51
N PRO A 275 -18.51 -17.89 -8.51
CA PRO A 275 -19.89 -18.35 -8.73
C PRO A 275 -20.67 -17.50 -9.74
N SER A 276 -20.28 -16.25 -9.93
CA SER A 276 -20.90 -15.30 -10.86
C SER A 276 -20.23 -15.25 -12.24
N GLY A 277 -19.21 -16.09 -12.48
CA GLY A 277 -18.43 -16.15 -13.73
C GLY A 277 -16.99 -15.69 -13.55
N ASP A 278 -16.34 -15.45 -14.68
CA ASP A 278 -14.94 -15.01 -14.73
C ASP A 278 -14.77 -13.62 -14.17
N LEU A 279 -13.77 -13.43 -13.29
CA LEU A 279 -13.43 -12.16 -12.71
C LEU A 279 -11.94 -11.84 -12.94
N LYS A 280 -11.64 -10.67 -13.48
CA LYS A 280 -10.27 -10.17 -13.54
C LYS A 280 -9.85 -9.63 -12.17
N VAL A 281 -8.68 -10.06 -11.72
CA VAL A 281 -8.03 -9.61 -10.48
C VAL A 281 -6.61 -9.13 -10.79
N PRO A 282 -6.02 -8.26 -9.96
CA PRO A 282 -4.61 -7.90 -10.10
C PRO A 282 -3.72 -9.14 -9.95
N ALA A 283 -2.72 -9.24 -10.79
CA ALA A 283 -1.71 -10.30 -10.69
C ALA A 283 -0.83 -10.12 -9.44
N ILE A 284 -0.23 -11.21 -8.99
CA ILE A 284 0.65 -11.19 -7.81
C ILE A 284 1.95 -10.43 -8.10
N LEU A 285 2.32 -9.55 -7.19
CA LEU A 285 3.57 -8.78 -7.22
C LEU A 285 4.35 -8.95 -5.90
N PRO A 286 5.70 -8.88 -5.94
CA PRO A 286 6.55 -8.76 -7.13
C PRO A 286 6.55 -10.03 -7.99
N LYS A 287 6.94 -9.88 -9.26
CA LYS A 287 7.11 -11.03 -10.16
C LYS A 287 8.46 -11.70 -9.87
N LEU A 288 8.41 -12.94 -9.42
CA LEU A 288 9.59 -13.79 -9.25
C LEU A 288 9.69 -14.70 -10.47
N ASP A 289 10.85 -14.74 -11.12
CA ASP A 289 11.07 -15.51 -12.35
C ASP A 289 11.16 -17.02 -12.10
N ALA A 290 11.81 -17.42 -11.04
CA ALA A 290 11.96 -18.82 -10.67
C ALA A 290 10.75 -19.41 -9.91
N THR A 291 10.03 -18.59 -9.17
CA THR A 291 8.88 -18.99 -8.32
C THR A 291 7.72 -18.01 -8.47
N PRO A 292 7.12 -17.93 -9.66
CA PRO A 292 6.06 -16.97 -9.92
C PRO A 292 4.83 -17.25 -9.06
N GLY A 293 4.29 -16.20 -8.45
CA GLY A 293 3.02 -16.26 -7.74
C GLY A 293 1.85 -16.32 -8.71
N THR A 294 0.80 -17.07 -8.37
CA THR A 294 -0.46 -17.13 -9.12
C THR A 294 -1.65 -17.16 -8.16
N THR A 295 -2.77 -16.58 -8.59
CA THR A 295 -4.02 -16.66 -7.83
C THR A 295 -4.74 -17.98 -8.14
N LYS A 296 -4.74 -18.89 -7.16
CA LYS A 296 -5.36 -20.22 -7.33
C LYS A 296 -6.89 -20.20 -7.31
N TRP A 297 -7.47 -19.32 -6.49
CA TRP A 297 -8.93 -19.14 -6.35
C TRP A 297 -9.26 -17.75 -5.78
N ALA A 298 -10.47 -17.29 -6.03
CA ALA A 298 -10.95 -15.95 -5.58
C ALA A 298 -11.48 -15.93 -4.14
N GLY A 299 -11.41 -17.04 -3.42
CA GLY A 299 -12.05 -17.24 -2.13
C GLY A 299 -13.15 -18.32 -2.23
N GLY A 300 -13.84 -18.58 -1.14
CA GLY A 300 -14.89 -19.59 -1.06
C GLY A 300 -15.91 -19.25 0.01
N GLU A 301 -16.99 -20.05 0.05
CA GLU A 301 -17.98 -19.99 1.12
C GLU A 301 -17.33 -20.28 2.49
N VAL A 302 -17.92 -19.74 3.54
CA VAL A 302 -17.47 -20.00 4.92
C VAL A 302 -17.52 -21.51 5.19
N GLY A 303 -16.42 -22.07 5.70
CA GLY A 303 -16.30 -23.49 5.98
C GLY A 303 -15.96 -24.38 4.79
N LYS A 304 -15.80 -23.84 3.56
CA LYS A 304 -15.50 -24.62 2.35
C LYS A 304 -14.33 -25.60 2.52
N HIS A 305 -13.33 -25.24 3.28
CA HIS A 305 -12.13 -26.03 3.50
C HIS A 305 -12.09 -26.76 4.85
N ASN A 306 -13.17 -26.73 5.65
CA ASN A 306 -13.19 -27.35 6.96
C ASN A 306 -12.80 -28.84 6.91
N GLN A 307 -13.40 -29.61 5.99
CA GLN A 307 -13.13 -31.04 5.87
C GLN A 307 -11.65 -31.31 5.55
N GLU A 308 -11.08 -30.57 4.62
CA GLU A 308 -9.67 -30.71 4.21
C GLU A 308 -8.73 -30.37 5.37
N VAL A 309 -8.81 -29.15 5.89
CA VAL A 309 -7.91 -28.61 6.91
C VAL A 309 -7.97 -29.42 8.22
N TYR A 310 -9.17 -29.75 8.69
CA TYR A 310 -9.29 -30.45 9.96
C TYR A 310 -8.95 -31.95 9.85
N THR A 311 -9.14 -32.56 8.67
CA THR A 311 -8.66 -33.92 8.42
C THR A 311 -7.12 -33.98 8.42
N GLU A 312 -6.46 -32.97 7.82
CA GLU A 312 -5.01 -32.88 7.78
C GLU A 312 -4.38 -32.82 9.18
N ILE A 313 -5.02 -32.15 10.12
CA ILE A 313 -4.58 -32.09 11.52
C ILE A 313 -5.17 -33.19 12.40
N GLY A 314 -5.73 -34.25 11.80
CA GLY A 314 -6.06 -35.52 12.46
C GLY A 314 -7.49 -35.68 12.97
N PHE A 315 -8.43 -34.78 12.64
CA PHE A 315 -9.85 -34.98 12.99
C PHE A 315 -10.56 -35.91 12.02
N SER A 316 -11.38 -36.79 12.55
CA SER A 316 -12.27 -37.64 11.74
C SER A 316 -13.43 -36.83 11.16
N SER A 317 -14.03 -37.35 10.07
CA SER A 317 -15.20 -36.70 9.46
C SER A 317 -16.39 -36.57 10.42
N ASP A 318 -16.57 -37.50 11.36
CA ASP A 318 -17.64 -37.44 12.35
C ASP A 318 -17.36 -36.31 13.41
N GLU A 319 -16.12 -36.13 13.81
CA GLU A 319 -15.72 -35.04 14.70
C GLU A 319 -15.90 -33.67 14.03
N ILE A 320 -15.51 -33.53 12.78
CA ILE A 320 -15.69 -32.31 11.98
C ILE A 320 -17.18 -31.98 11.88
N LYS A 321 -18.01 -32.94 11.52
CA LYS A 321 -19.46 -32.77 11.43
C LYS A 321 -20.10 -32.39 12.79
N ASN A 322 -19.60 -32.97 13.88
CA ASN A 322 -20.04 -32.62 15.22
C ASN A 322 -19.67 -31.15 15.55
N MET A 323 -18.44 -30.73 15.21
CA MET A 323 -17.98 -29.35 15.40
C MET A 323 -18.82 -28.35 14.59
N GLU A 324 -19.17 -28.68 13.34
CA GLU A 324 -20.08 -27.89 12.50
C GLU A 324 -21.47 -27.79 13.12
N THR A 325 -22.05 -28.93 13.53
CA THR A 325 -23.39 -28.97 14.16
C THR A 325 -23.46 -28.14 15.43
N ARG A 326 -22.39 -28.09 16.21
CA ARG A 326 -22.26 -27.31 17.44
C ARG A 326 -21.84 -25.86 17.19
N GLY A 327 -21.59 -25.47 15.95
CA GLY A 327 -21.15 -24.15 15.56
C GLY A 327 -19.78 -23.77 16.12
N ILE A 328 -18.85 -24.74 16.25
CA ILE A 328 -17.47 -24.51 16.67
C ILE A 328 -16.64 -24.06 15.46
N ILE A 329 -16.95 -24.58 14.29
CA ILE A 329 -16.34 -24.26 13.00
C ILE A 329 -17.40 -24.00 11.94
#